data_9b788ca0cb46dbc7efa8fada4ac81ce0
#
_entry.id   9b788ca0cb46dbc7efa8fada4ac81ce0
#
_cell.length_a   1.000
_cell.length_b   1.000
_cell.length_c   1.000
_cell.angle_alpha   90.00
_cell.angle_beta   90.00
_cell.angle_gamma   90.00
#
_symmetry.space_group_name_H-M   'P 1'
#
loop_
_entity.id
_entity.type
_entity.pdbx_description
1 polymer ?
#
loop_
_entity_poly.entity_id
_entity_poly.type
_entity_poly.pdbx_seq_one_letter_code
_entity_poly.pdbx_strand_id
1 'polypeptide(L)'
;WFLVQNVDVNYIGVVKARKANFVGQGLTEKTHYIASTGIEGKSPDARTSVHLDAYAVKGIEPSQQQYLYAPTHLNPTYEYGVTFERGVRVKYGDRSHYYISGTASIDNKGNVLHVGDIEAQTYRMWENVEKLLEEGGSSMDDVMEMLVYLRDMADYETVRALFDGRFPRTPKVFLLAPVCRPTWLIEMECVALKSESNSAYRDF
;
A
#
# COMPACT_ATOMS: atom_id res chain seq x y z
N TRP A 1 6.83 4.05 5.16
CA TRP A 1 7.40 3.91 3.82
C TRP A 1 8.84 3.51 3.92
N PHE A 2 9.26 2.57 3.06
CA PHE A 2 10.65 2.18 2.90
C PHE A 2 11.11 2.57 1.49
N LEU A 3 11.95 3.58 1.41
CA LEU A 3 12.61 4.00 0.19
C LEU A 3 13.95 3.26 0.09
N VAL A 4 14.06 2.34 -0.85
CA VAL A 4 15.16 1.38 -0.93
C VAL A 4 15.97 1.62 -2.19
N GLN A 5 17.24 1.97 -2.04
CA GLN A 5 18.14 2.12 -3.18
C GLN A 5 18.39 0.76 -3.85
N ASN A 6 18.24 0.70 -5.17
CA ASN A 6 18.33 -0.54 -5.95
C ASN A 6 17.40 -1.62 -5.38
N VAL A 7 16.10 -1.31 -5.35
CA VAL A 7 15.05 -2.12 -4.71
C VAL A 7 15.08 -3.58 -5.14
N ASP A 8 15.30 -3.87 -6.41
CA ASP A 8 15.35 -5.23 -6.96
C ASP A 8 16.45 -6.10 -6.30
N VAL A 9 17.50 -5.50 -5.76
CA VAL A 9 18.62 -6.18 -5.10
C VAL A 9 18.51 -6.11 -3.58
N ASN A 10 18.18 -4.93 -3.04
CA ASN A 10 18.29 -4.64 -1.61
C ASN A 10 17.01 -4.92 -0.81
N TYR A 11 15.87 -5.06 -1.45
CA TYR A 11 14.58 -5.24 -0.74
C TYR A 11 14.57 -6.47 0.16
N ILE A 12 15.22 -7.55 -0.24
CA ILE A 12 15.32 -8.77 0.58
C ILE A 12 16.02 -8.53 1.92
N GLY A 13 17.01 -7.63 1.94
CA GLY A 13 17.69 -7.20 3.16
C GLY A 13 16.76 -6.45 4.10
N VAL A 14 15.96 -5.54 3.56
CA VAL A 14 14.93 -4.80 4.32
C VAL A 14 13.91 -5.75 4.95
N VAL A 15 13.40 -6.71 4.17
CA VAL A 15 12.44 -7.71 4.64
C VAL A 15 13.01 -8.53 5.81
N LYS A 16 14.27 -8.99 5.69
CA LYS A 16 14.95 -9.75 6.75
C LYS A 16 15.12 -8.93 8.03
N ALA A 17 15.61 -7.70 7.91
CA ALA A 17 15.84 -6.81 9.05
C ALA A 17 14.50 -6.44 9.74
N ARG A 18 13.48 -6.11 8.95
CA ARG A 18 12.14 -5.79 9.46
C ARG A 18 11.52 -6.97 10.19
N LYS A 19 11.58 -8.19 9.61
CA LYS A 19 11.06 -9.40 10.24
C LYS A 19 11.72 -9.66 11.59
N ALA A 20 13.03 -9.54 11.68
CA ALA A 20 13.77 -9.72 12.93
C ALA A 20 13.36 -8.68 14.00
N ASN A 21 13.21 -7.41 13.61
CA ASN A 21 12.77 -6.35 14.51
C ASN A 21 11.31 -6.56 14.96
N PHE A 22 10.42 -6.86 14.05
CA PHE A 22 8.99 -7.02 14.30
C PHE A 22 8.68 -8.17 15.28
N VAL A 23 9.40 -9.29 15.18
CA VAL A 23 9.26 -10.40 16.14
C VAL A 23 9.52 -9.93 17.57
N GLY A 24 10.56 -9.11 17.77
CA GLY A 24 10.86 -8.52 19.09
C GLY A 24 9.80 -7.55 19.60
N GLN A 25 8.96 -7.02 18.72
CA GLN A 25 7.85 -6.11 19.04
C GLN A 25 6.48 -6.83 19.08
N GLY A 26 6.45 -8.14 18.93
CA GLY A 26 5.20 -8.92 18.91
C GLY A 26 4.41 -8.81 17.59
N LEU A 27 4.99 -8.22 16.55
CA LEU A 27 4.39 -8.12 15.22
C LEU A 27 4.75 -9.36 14.40
N THR A 28 3.79 -10.24 14.20
CA THR A 28 3.97 -11.55 13.55
C THR A 28 2.76 -11.90 12.69
N GLU A 29 2.85 -12.96 11.92
CA GLU A 29 1.72 -13.50 11.15
C GLU A 29 0.53 -13.97 12.02
N LYS A 30 0.77 -14.22 13.33
CA LYS A 30 -0.26 -14.63 14.30
C LYS A 30 -0.92 -13.45 15.01
N THR A 31 -0.37 -12.27 14.88
CA THR A 31 -0.90 -11.03 15.43
C THR A 31 -1.33 -10.11 14.29
N HIS A 32 -0.48 -9.20 13.90
CA HIS A 32 -0.63 -8.31 12.74
C HIS A 32 0.73 -7.70 12.40
N TYR A 33 0.81 -7.11 11.23
CA TYR A 33 1.88 -6.19 10.85
C TYR A 33 1.36 -4.75 10.81
N ILE A 34 2.07 -3.87 10.12
CA ILE A 34 1.66 -2.48 9.87
C ILE A 34 1.44 -2.27 8.37
N ALA A 35 0.54 -1.37 7.99
CA ALA A 35 0.43 -0.93 6.61
C ALA A 35 1.74 -0.26 6.20
N SER A 36 2.31 -0.64 5.07
CA SER A 36 3.56 -0.08 4.58
C SER A 36 3.80 -0.35 3.11
N THR A 37 4.52 0.57 2.46
CA THR A 37 4.96 0.47 1.07
C THR A 37 6.48 0.43 1.02
N GLY A 38 7.04 -0.41 0.17
CA GLY A 38 8.48 -0.52 -0.06
C GLY A 38 8.80 -0.38 -1.55
N ILE A 39 9.48 0.70 -1.92
CA ILE A 39 9.73 1.12 -3.31
C ILE A 39 11.16 1.57 -3.52
N GLU A 40 11.55 1.74 -4.78
CA GLU A 40 12.80 2.41 -5.12
C GLU A 40 12.85 3.82 -4.54
N GLY A 41 13.97 4.19 -3.97
CA GLY A 41 14.21 5.55 -3.52
C GLY A 41 15.66 5.77 -3.14
N LYS A 42 16.06 7.03 -3.04
CA LYS A 42 17.44 7.43 -2.72
C LYS A 42 17.44 8.40 -1.55
N SER A 43 18.42 8.21 -0.67
CA SER A 43 18.78 9.23 0.32
C SER A 43 19.72 10.27 -0.32
N PRO A 44 19.72 11.52 0.15
CA PRO A 44 20.77 12.50 -0.16
C PRO A 44 22.18 12.01 0.22
N ASP A 45 22.29 11.20 1.27
CA ASP A 45 23.54 10.52 1.61
C ASP A 45 23.65 9.21 0.84
N ALA A 46 24.57 9.16 -0.12
CA ALA A 46 24.80 7.97 -0.97
C ALA A 46 25.22 6.70 -0.20
N ARG A 47 25.63 6.83 1.07
CA ARG A 47 25.93 5.68 1.95
C ARG A 47 24.71 5.06 2.57
N THR A 48 23.56 5.72 2.47
CA THR A 48 22.29 5.26 3.04
C THR A 48 21.52 4.46 1.99
N SER A 49 21.45 3.17 2.17
CA SER A 49 20.74 2.27 1.25
C SER A 49 19.22 2.23 1.47
N VAL A 50 18.75 2.64 2.64
CA VAL A 50 17.32 2.64 2.98
C VAL A 50 16.97 3.91 3.75
N HIS A 51 15.91 4.57 3.33
CA HIS A 51 15.28 5.65 4.07
C HIS A 51 13.90 5.21 4.56
N LEU A 52 13.57 5.48 5.81
CA LEU A 52 12.31 5.13 6.44
C LEU A 52 11.56 6.40 6.84
N ASP A 53 10.33 6.53 6.34
CA ASP A 53 9.33 7.47 6.85
C ASP A 53 8.22 6.71 7.57
N ALA A 54 7.73 7.26 8.69
CA ALA A 54 6.68 6.65 9.46
C ALA A 54 5.67 7.69 9.96
N TYR A 55 4.41 7.33 9.89
CA TYR A 55 3.32 8.05 10.52
C TYR A 55 2.83 7.23 11.71
N ALA A 56 2.73 7.83 12.87
CA ALA A 56 2.31 7.19 14.10
C ALA A 56 1.31 8.05 14.87
N VAL A 57 0.25 7.44 15.36
CA VAL A 57 -0.77 8.10 16.19
C VAL A 57 -0.76 7.47 17.58
N LYS A 58 -0.59 8.30 18.61
CA LYS A 58 -0.58 7.87 20.01
C LYS A 58 -2.02 7.72 20.54
N GLY A 59 -2.26 6.68 21.32
CA GLY A 59 -3.52 6.51 22.05
C GLY A 59 -4.62 5.85 21.21
N ILE A 60 -4.27 5.20 20.10
CA ILE A 60 -5.20 4.35 19.34
C ILE A 60 -5.38 3.02 20.07
N GLU A 61 -6.62 2.68 20.35
CA GLU A 61 -6.99 1.40 20.96
C GLU A 61 -7.04 0.29 19.89
N PRO A 62 -6.72 -0.97 20.24
CA PRO A 62 -6.81 -2.08 19.29
C PRO A 62 -8.19 -2.23 18.63
N SER A 63 -9.27 -1.91 19.35
CA SER A 63 -10.66 -1.97 18.86
C SER A 63 -10.97 -0.93 17.77
N GLN A 64 -10.15 0.11 17.64
CA GLN A 64 -10.26 1.11 16.57
C GLN A 64 -9.67 0.60 15.25
N GLN A 65 -8.83 -0.42 15.28
CA GLN A 65 -8.09 -0.91 14.13
C GLN A 65 -8.80 -2.11 13.49
N GLN A 66 -8.92 -2.07 12.17
CA GLN A 66 -9.37 -3.17 11.34
C GLN A 66 -8.36 -3.39 10.22
N TYR A 67 -7.77 -4.58 10.17
CA TYR A 67 -6.86 -4.97 9.11
C TYR A 67 -7.66 -5.44 7.90
N LEU A 68 -7.24 -5.05 6.71
CA LEU A 68 -7.91 -5.28 5.43
C LEU A 68 -7.11 -6.29 4.60
N TYR A 69 -7.76 -7.31 4.08
CA TYR A 69 -7.10 -8.45 3.44
C TYR A 69 -7.57 -8.71 2.00
N ALA A 70 -8.85 -8.47 1.69
CA ALA A 70 -9.49 -8.77 0.41
C ALA A 70 -9.17 -10.19 -0.13
N PRO A 71 -9.47 -11.28 0.60
CA PRO A 71 -8.95 -12.63 0.34
C PRO A 71 -9.41 -13.24 -0.98
N THR A 72 -10.44 -12.70 -1.62
CA THR A 72 -10.89 -13.08 -2.96
C THR A 72 -9.96 -12.56 -4.06
N HIS A 73 -9.16 -11.52 -3.77
CA HIS A 73 -8.34 -10.80 -4.74
C HIS A 73 -6.85 -10.80 -4.39
N LEU A 74 -6.53 -10.86 -3.10
CA LEU A 74 -5.17 -10.75 -2.58
C LEU A 74 -4.86 -11.91 -1.64
N ASN A 75 -3.65 -12.42 -1.68
CA ASN A 75 -3.17 -13.39 -0.72
C ASN A 75 -2.56 -12.69 0.52
N PRO A 76 -2.53 -13.38 1.68
CA PRO A 76 -1.80 -12.90 2.84
C PRO A 76 -0.32 -12.64 2.53
N THR A 77 0.20 -11.53 3.03
CA THR A 77 1.56 -11.09 2.70
C THR A 77 2.65 -12.02 3.21
N TYR A 78 2.41 -12.69 4.35
CA TYR A 78 3.36 -13.66 4.94
C TYR A 78 3.56 -14.90 4.07
N GLU A 79 2.61 -15.27 3.19
CA GLU A 79 2.74 -16.43 2.29
C GLU A 79 3.90 -16.28 1.30
N TYR A 80 4.28 -15.05 0.94
CA TYR A 80 5.46 -14.79 0.11
C TYR A 80 6.60 -14.09 0.88
N GLY A 81 6.55 -14.19 2.21
CA GLY A 81 7.69 -13.90 3.08
C GLY A 81 7.89 -12.43 3.45
N VAL A 82 6.95 -11.54 3.12
CA VAL A 82 7.00 -10.14 3.53
C VAL A 82 6.18 -9.87 4.80
N THR A 83 6.33 -8.69 5.38
CA THR A 83 5.85 -8.37 6.72
C THR A 83 5.13 -7.01 6.75
N PHE A 84 4.00 -6.92 6.03
CA PHE A 84 3.15 -5.73 6.04
C PHE A 84 1.68 -6.13 5.95
N GLU A 85 0.76 -5.24 6.35
CA GLU A 85 -0.67 -5.38 6.10
C GLU A 85 -1.03 -4.76 4.75
N ARG A 86 -2.01 -5.36 4.05
CA ARG A 86 -2.56 -4.83 2.79
C ARG A 86 -3.22 -3.47 2.97
N GLY A 87 -3.87 -3.29 4.09
CA GLY A 87 -4.45 -2.04 4.51
C GLY A 87 -4.89 -2.08 5.96
N VAL A 88 -5.05 -0.91 6.54
CA VAL A 88 -5.56 -0.72 7.90
C VAL A 88 -6.60 0.40 7.89
N ARG A 89 -7.79 0.10 8.42
CA ARG A 89 -8.78 1.11 8.78
C ARG A 89 -8.60 1.47 10.24
N VAL A 90 -8.57 2.78 10.54
CA VAL A 90 -8.56 3.32 11.90
C VAL A 90 -9.84 4.13 12.12
N LYS A 91 -10.65 3.73 13.10
CA LYS A 91 -11.95 4.35 13.44
C LYS A 91 -11.76 5.46 14.47
N TYR A 92 -12.37 6.61 14.21
CA TYR A 92 -12.49 7.74 15.14
C TYR A 92 -13.97 8.03 15.40
N GLY A 93 -14.28 8.97 16.27
CA GLY A 93 -15.65 9.33 16.61
C GLY A 93 -16.45 9.91 15.45
N ASP A 94 -15.79 10.69 14.60
CA ASP A 94 -16.41 11.43 13.48
C ASP A 94 -16.08 10.84 12.09
N ARG A 95 -15.08 9.94 11.99
CA ARG A 95 -14.61 9.39 10.71
C ARG A 95 -13.82 8.10 10.84
N SER A 96 -13.57 7.45 9.72
CA SER A 96 -12.54 6.41 9.59
C SER A 96 -11.47 6.82 8.59
N HIS A 97 -10.22 6.49 8.89
CA HIS A 97 -9.08 6.59 7.98
C HIS A 97 -8.71 5.20 7.46
N TYR A 98 -8.44 5.12 6.17
CA TYR A 98 -8.00 3.89 5.49
C TYR A 98 -6.62 4.13 4.90
N TYR A 99 -5.65 3.36 5.36
CA TYR A 99 -4.27 3.39 4.86
C TYR A 99 -4.07 2.13 4.03
N ILE A 100 -4.10 2.27 2.71
CA ILE A 100 -3.89 1.16 1.78
C ILE A 100 -2.43 1.13 1.37
N SER A 101 -1.77 0.03 1.68
CA SER A 101 -0.36 -0.21 1.32
C SER A 101 -0.17 -0.35 -0.18
N GLY A 102 1.06 -0.23 -0.63
CA GLY A 102 1.44 -0.48 -2.01
C GLY A 102 0.82 -1.79 -2.52
N THR A 103 0.00 -1.65 -3.56
CA THR A 103 -0.80 -2.72 -4.14
C THR A 103 -0.56 -2.75 -5.64
N ALA A 104 -0.28 -3.93 -6.19
CA ALA A 104 0.01 -4.17 -7.59
C ALA A 104 -0.98 -5.16 -8.23
N SER A 105 -0.77 -5.50 -9.51
CA SER A 105 -1.57 -6.47 -10.26
C SER A 105 -1.20 -7.90 -9.86
N ILE A 106 -1.87 -8.44 -8.84
CA ILE A 106 -1.74 -9.83 -8.40
C ILE A 106 -3.10 -10.49 -8.20
N ASP A 107 -3.11 -11.82 -8.14
CA ASP A 107 -4.26 -12.61 -7.72
C ASP A 107 -4.17 -13.03 -6.23
N ASN A 108 -5.19 -13.74 -5.78
CA ASN A 108 -5.26 -14.27 -4.40
C ASN A 108 -4.34 -15.49 -4.15
N LYS A 109 -3.46 -15.82 -5.06
CA LYS A 109 -2.37 -16.81 -4.91
C LYS A 109 -1.00 -16.14 -4.96
N GLY A 110 -0.97 -14.80 -5.13
CA GLY A 110 0.26 -14.02 -5.23
C GLY A 110 0.92 -14.07 -6.61
N ASN A 111 0.23 -14.60 -7.63
CA ASN A 111 0.73 -14.58 -9.00
C ASN A 111 0.57 -13.18 -9.59
N VAL A 112 1.60 -12.72 -10.32
CA VAL A 112 1.50 -11.48 -11.10
C VAL A 112 0.57 -11.71 -12.29
N LEU A 113 -0.43 -10.85 -12.43
CA LEU A 113 -1.35 -10.88 -13.57
C LEU A 113 -0.95 -9.85 -14.62
N HIS A 114 -1.27 -10.15 -15.89
CA HIS A 114 -1.07 -9.23 -17.01
C HIS A 114 0.39 -8.76 -17.20
N VAL A 115 1.33 -9.71 -17.11
CA VAL A 115 2.77 -9.41 -17.27
C VAL A 115 3.03 -8.74 -18.62
N GLY A 116 3.68 -7.54 -18.58
CA GLY A 116 4.02 -6.76 -19.78
C GLY A 116 2.89 -5.86 -20.31
N ASP A 117 1.70 -5.88 -19.70
CA ASP A 117 0.55 -5.07 -20.11
C ASP A 117 0.24 -4.02 -19.01
N ILE A 118 0.66 -2.79 -19.23
CA ILE A 118 0.51 -1.70 -18.26
C ILE A 118 -0.95 -1.31 -18.03
N GLU A 119 -1.79 -1.33 -19.08
CA GLU A 119 -3.20 -0.98 -18.94
C GLU A 119 -3.94 -2.03 -18.11
N ALA A 120 -3.78 -3.31 -18.46
CA ALA A 120 -4.42 -4.39 -17.73
C ALA A 120 -3.89 -4.51 -16.28
N GLN A 121 -2.59 -4.24 -16.05
CA GLN A 121 -2.05 -4.15 -14.68
C GLN A 121 -2.67 -2.98 -13.90
N THR A 122 -2.89 -1.83 -14.53
CA THR A 122 -3.53 -0.68 -13.90
C THR A 122 -4.97 -1.02 -13.48
N TYR A 123 -5.77 -1.62 -14.34
CA TYR A 123 -7.14 -2.02 -14.01
C TYR A 123 -7.19 -3.05 -12.89
N ARG A 124 -6.33 -4.06 -12.93
CA ARG A 124 -6.29 -5.08 -11.87
C ARG A 124 -5.83 -4.52 -10.54
N MET A 125 -4.86 -3.64 -10.54
CA MET A 125 -4.40 -2.92 -9.35
C MET A 125 -5.54 -2.12 -8.71
N TRP A 126 -6.32 -1.37 -9.51
CA TRP A 126 -7.49 -0.65 -9.01
C TRP A 126 -8.53 -1.58 -8.40
N GLU A 127 -8.83 -2.71 -9.05
CA GLU A 127 -9.76 -3.71 -8.53
C GLU A 127 -9.30 -4.24 -7.16
N ASN A 128 -8.01 -4.52 -7.01
CA ASN A 128 -7.44 -4.96 -5.74
C ASN A 128 -7.60 -3.91 -4.64
N VAL A 129 -7.33 -2.64 -4.93
CA VAL A 129 -7.49 -1.51 -3.97
C VAL A 129 -8.97 -1.31 -3.63
N GLU A 130 -9.86 -1.35 -4.63
CA GLU A 130 -11.30 -1.24 -4.43
C GLU A 130 -11.83 -2.31 -3.47
N LYS A 131 -11.38 -3.56 -3.60
CA LYS A 131 -11.79 -4.65 -2.71
C LYS A 131 -11.27 -4.50 -1.27
N LEU A 132 -10.09 -3.93 -1.08
CA LEU A 132 -9.63 -3.57 0.27
C LEU A 132 -10.51 -2.48 0.90
N LEU A 133 -10.83 -1.43 0.16
CA LEU A 133 -11.71 -0.36 0.63
C LEU A 133 -13.12 -0.87 0.93
N GLU A 134 -13.71 -1.68 0.05
CA GLU A 134 -15.03 -2.31 0.24
C GLU A 134 -15.09 -3.17 1.51
N GLU A 135 -14.06 -3.98 1.78
CA GLU A 135 -13.97 -4.79 3.01
C GLU A 135 -13.99 -3.91 4.27
N GLY A 136 -13.37 -2.75 4.20
CA GLY A 136 -13.40 -1.74 5.26
C GLY A 136 -14.70 -0.92 5.33
N GLY A 137 -15.62 -1.09 4.38
CA GLY A 137 -16.87 -0.32 4.28
C GLY A 137 -16.69 1.04 3.60
N SER A 138 -15.63 1.25 2.81
CA SER A 138 -15.32 2.45 2.04
C SER A 138 -15.38 2.16 0.53
N SER A 139 -15.01 3.13 -0.28
CA SER A 139 -14.98 3.03 -1.75
C SER A 139 -13.87 3.90 -2.34
N MET A 140 -13.66 3.78 -3.65
CA MET A 140 -12.73 4.65 -4.37
C MET A 140 -13.15 6.13 -4.35
N ASP A 141 -14.42 6.44 -4.11
CA ASP A 141 -14.92 7.83 -3.99
C ASP A 141 -14.48 8.51 -2.69
N ASP A 142 -14.12 7.73 -1.68
CA ASP A 142 -13.62 8.20 -0.39
C ASP A 142 -12.10 8.47 -0.40
N VAL A 143 -11.41 8.15 -1.52
CA VAL A 143 -9.95 8.31 -1.63
C VAL A 143 -9.58 9.79 -1.73
N MET A 144 -8.74 10.23 -0.81
CA MET A 144 -8.30 11.61 -0.67
C MET A 144 -6.98 11.90 -1.39
N GLU A 145 -6.12 10.90 -1.52
CA GLU A 145 -4.83 11.02 -2.20
C GLU A 145 -4.36 9.66 -2.72
N MET A 146 -3.59 9.69 -3.81
CA MET A 146 -2.97 8.51 -4.41
C MET A 146 -1.50 8.78 -4.70
N LEU A 147 -0.63 7.84 -4.35
CA LEU A 147 0.75 7.76 -4.83
C LEU A 147 0.85 6.58 -5.80
N VAL A 148 1.27 6.87 -7.02
CA VAL A 148 1.35 5.91 -8.12
C VAL A 148 2.80 5.75 -8.54
N TYR A 149 3.30 4.55 -8.45
CA TYR A 149 4.69 4.21 -8.71
C TYR A 149 4.80 3.49 -10.04
N LEU A 150 5.62 4.00 -10.93
CA LEU A 150 5.88 3.43 -12.25
C LEU A 150 7.30 2.87 -12.31
N ARG A 151 7.44 1.71 -12.93
CA ARG A 151 8.75 1.11 -13.16
C ARG A 151 9.47 1.76 -14.33
N ASP A 152 8.73 2.20 -15.36
CA ASP A 152 9.28 2.84 -16.56
C ASP A 152 8.52 4.13 -16.91
N MET A 153 9.24 5.16 -17.29
CA MET A 153 8.66 6.42 -17.77
C MET A 153 7.89 6.28 -19.09
N ALA A 154 8.18 5.25 -19.89
CA ALA A 154 7.45 4.98 -21.12
C ALA A 154 5.96 4.73 -20.87
N ASP A 155 5.59 4.26 -19.68
CA ASP A 155 4.20 3.95 -19.28
C ASP A 155 3.44 5.19 -18.77
N TYR A 156 4.14 6.32 -18.52
CA TYR A 156 3.58 7.49 -17.83
C TYR A 156 2.36 8.08 -18.52
N GLU A 157 2.42 8.35 -19.81
CA GLU A 157 1.32 9.02 -20.53
C GLU A 157 0.07 8.15 -20.60
N THR A 158 0.24 6.83 -20.79
CA THR A 158 -0.85 5.85 -20.76
C THR A 158 -1.51 5.82 -19.39
N VAL A 159 -0.72 5.64 -18.34
CA VAL A 159 -1.24 5.55 -16.97
C VAL A 159 -1.89 6.86 -16.54
N ARG A 160 -1.26 7.99 -16.83
CA ARG A 160 -1.83 9.30 -16.52
C ARG A 160 -3.20 9.48 -17.16
N ALA A 161 -3.34 9.14 -18.45
CA ALA A 161 -4.63 9.25 -19.14
C ALA A 161 -5.72 8.39 -18.50
N LEU A 162 -5.39 7.15 -18.10
CA LEU A 162 -6.30 6.25 -17.39
C LEU A 162 -6.75 6.82 -16.04
N PHE A 163 -5.80 7.32 -15.23
CA PHE A 163 -6.10 7.92 -13.93
C PHE A 163 -6.87 9.23 -14.03
N ASP A 164 -6.55 10.09 -15.01
CA ASP A 164 -7.26 11.36 -15.22
C ASP A 164 -8.70 11.10 -15.70
N GLY A 165 -8.91 10.06 -16.50
CA GLY A 165 -10.25 9.63 -16.92
C GLY A 165 -11.10 9.07 -15.79
N ARG A 166 -10.54 8.23 -14.92
CA ARG A 166 -11.29 7.58 -13.83
C ARG A 166 -11.39 8.44 -12.56
N PHE A 167 -10.35 9.20 -12.23
CA PHE A 167 -10.23 9.97 -10.98
C PHE A 167 -9.87 11.43 -11.24
N PRO A 168 -10.66 12.17 -12.00
CA PRO A 168 -10.30 13.51 -12.47
C PRO A 168 -10.10 14.53 -11.33
N ARG A 169 -10.66 14.29 -10.16
CA ARG A 169 -10.62 15.23 -9.03
C ARG A 169 -9.76 14.77 -7.86
N THR A 170 -9.42 13.47 -7.78
CA THR A 170 -8.62 12.93 -6.69
C THR A 170 -7.16 13.38 -6.85
N PRO A 171 -6.56 14.03 -5.85
CA PRO A 171 -5.15 14.35 -5.82
C PRO A 171 -4.29 13.09 -6.03
N LYS A 172 -3.33 13.17 -6.94
CA LYS A 172 -2.46 12.04 -7.25
C LYS A 172 -1.07 12.49 -7.68
N VAL A 173 -0.08 11.72 -7.33
CA VAL A 173 1.31 11.94 -7.74
C VAL A 173 1.81 10.68 -8.42
N PHE A 174 2.42 10.85 -9.60
CA PHE A 174 3.10 9.78 -10.31
C PHE A 174 4.60 9.88 -10.07
N LEU A 175 5.22 8.78 -9.71
CA LEU A 175 6.62 8.69 -9.36
C LEU A 175 7.30 7.62 -10.21
N LEU A 176 8.45 7.95 -10.80
CA LEU A 176 9.34 6.94 -11.35
C LEU A 176 10.08 6.27 -10.20
N ALA A 177 9.55 5.16 -9.74
CA ALA A 177 10.07 4.40 -8.62
C ALA A 177 9.76 2.92 -8.83
N PRO A 178 10.71 2.13 -9.35
CA PRO A 178 10.56 0.70 -9.45
C PRO A 178 10.07 0.07 -8.16
N VAL A 179 9.14 -0.86 -8.29
CA VAL A 179 8.57 -1.59 -7.17
C VAL A 179 9.26 -2.94 -7.00
N CYS A 180 9.06 -3.60 -5.86
CA CYS A 180 9.90 -4.70 -5.38
C CYS A 180 9.89 -6.00 -6.21
N ARG A 181 9.14 -6.07 -7.33
CA ARG A 181 9.19 -7.20 -8.28
C ARG A 181 9.33 -6.69 -9.72
N PRO A 182 10.28 -7.23 -10.52
CA PRO A 182 10.55 -6.73 -11.86
C PRO A 182 9.37 -6.79 -12.84
N THR A 183 8.43 -7.71 -12.64
CA THR A 183 7.24 -7.89 -13.50
C THR A 183 6.06 -7.01 -13.12
N TRP A 184 6.13 -6.27 -12.00
CA TRP A 184 5.19 -5.23 -11.66
C TRP A 184 5.59 -3.92 -12.33
N LEU A 185 4.75 -3.48 -13.28
CA LEU A 185 4.97 -2.24 -14.02
C LEU A 185 4.46 -1.03 -13.25
N ILE A 186 3.45 -1.24 -12.40
CA ILE A 186 2.77 -0.22 -11.63
C ILE A 186 2.39 -0.75 -10.24
N GLU A 187 2.43 0.16 -9.27
CA GLU A 187 1.90 -0.03 -7.92
C GLU A 187 1.24 1.27 -7.46
N MET A 188 0.22 1.21 -6.63
CA MET A 188 -0.32 2.39 -5.97
C MET A 188 -0.56 2.14 -4.49
N GLU A 189 -0.47 3.19 -3.71
CA GLU A 189 -1.00 3.31 -2.37
C GLU A 189 -1.97 4.49 -2.30
N CYS A 190 -2.85 4.48 -1.33
CA CYS A 190 -3.77 5.58 -1.12
C CYS A 190 -4.20 5.73 0.34
N VAL A 191 -4.67 6.93 0.66
CA VAL A 191 -5.38 7.21 1.89
C VAL A 191 -6.82 7.56 1.55
N ALA A 192 -7.78 6.91 2.21
CA ALA A 192 -9.20 7.25 2.10
C ALA A 192 -9.76 7.71 3.45
N LEU A 193 -10.73 8.59 3.41
CA LEU A 193 -11.45 9.13 4.56
C LEU A 193 -12.94 8.97 4.36
N LYS A 194 -13.60 8.39 5.35
CA LYS A 194 -15.06 8.26 5.35
C LYS A 194 -15.64 8.86 6.61
N SER A 195 -16.61 9.78 6.46
CA SER A 195 -17.36 10.31 7.59
C SER A 195 -18.22 9.20 8.21
N GLU A 196 -18.12 9.04 9.51
CA GLU A 196 -18.86 8.06 10.29
C GLU A 196 -19.20 8.66 11.65
N SER A 197 -20.15 8.07 12.37
CA SER A 197 -20.44 8.44 13.75
C SER A 197 -20.20 7.23 14.65
N ASN A 198 -19.22 7.35 15.55
CA ASN A 198 -18.90 6.29 16.49
C ASN A 198 -18.59 6.88 17.87
N SER A 199 -19.62 6.95 18.71
CA SER A 199 -19.53 7.55 20.05
C SER A 199 -18.61 6.81 21.03
N ALA A 200 -18.11 5.63 20.67
CA ALA A 200 -17.16 4.89 21.51
C ALA A 200 -15.74 5.47 21.46
N TYR A 201 -15.44 6.27 20.44
CA TYR A 201 -14.08 6.81 20.21
C TYR A 201 -14.10 8.34 20.18
N ARG A 202 -12.94 8.93 20.38
CA ARG A 202 -12.74 10.38 20.20
C ARG A 202 -12.73 10.72 18.72
N ASP A 203 -13.12 11.94 18.41
CA ASP A 203 -12.93 12.54 17.08
C ASP A 203 -11.43 12.64 16.74
N PHE A 204 -11.15 12.69 15.43
CA PHE A 204 -9.77 12.87 14.94
C PHE A 204 -9.33 14.33 15.11
#